data_63ee071bfda4b5dbb45cc90ac9ce5faf
#
_entry.id   63ee071bfda4b5dbb45cc90ac9ce5faf
#
_cell.length_a   1.000
_cell.length_b   1.000
_cell.length_c   1.000
_cell.angle_alpha   90.00
_cell.angle_beta   90.00
_cell.angle_gamma   90.00
#
_symmetry.space_group_name_H-M   'P 1'
#
loop_
_entity.id
_entity.type
_entity.pdbx_description
1 polymer ?
#
loop_
_entity_poly.entity_id
_entity_poly.type
_entity_poly.pdbx_seq_one_letter_code
_entity_poly.pdbx_strand_id
1 'polypeptide(L)'
;MTKAKKLIEVAMPIKEISAESVRDKSIRHGHISTLHLWWARRPLPVCRAVIFASLVPDPLDEQCPQAFRDAIQELLGNDPLYAPYPDIPYTAIYDPMPDNLRNRLLMFIGKFSPVCQANMLKGKSTASKEQLSEGCLIKWESKNDKAVLAKARKLIWTAYNAEQNPDISFIALSQSFDAAYQAIEEAESNLYSCIDRHLETDTIKEKETALQVAIDSFQSQMPSVFDPFAGGGAIPLEAARLGCRSYGNDINPVAHIIEKGSVEFPQKYGKPIRYTEEEFRRIYGKEGVDLLIAKGISICNGIIDIPNRLSFDVEYYAKQLLAMTEKEVGYLYPADENGNKPIAYYWARTATCSNPSCKAEVPLLKQFYLANTSTKKVYLNPVINGTDIQFEIKEGTCPIKEGWNKTGNLTCPCCGSVTTSKQVKEQSCESQLKEKFIAAIVESHDGKKYQLPSIDLLLPHIDYHNEFIPLEMMTKQTDLISSRGWGINQWYQMFSNRQLYMLQAFIKNFSILKNKIESTQYA
;
A
#
# COMPACT_ATOMS: atom_id res chain seq x y z
N MET A 1 -19.67 -0.49 39.21
CA MET A 1 -20.48 0.22 38.21
C MET A 1 -20.33 -0.48 36.89
N THR A 2 -21.40 -0.82 36.20
CA THR A 2 -21.36 -1.33 34.83
C THR A 2 -20.87 -0.22 33.91
N LYS A 3 -19.88 -0.52 33.06
CA LYS A 3 -19.37 0.45 32.07
C LYS A 3 -20.40 0.63 30.94
N ALA A 4 -20.47 1.83 30.36
CA ALA A 4 -21.25 2.06 29.15
C ALA A 4 -20.82 1.13 28.01
N LYS A 5 -21.77 0.66 27.22
CA LYS A 5 -21.47 -0.06 25.97
C LYS A 5 -20.66 0.82 25.03
N LYS A 6 -19.69 0.24 24.35
CA LYS A 6 -18.98 0.96 23.29
C LYS A 6 -19.83 1.05 22.02
N LEU A 7 -19.62 2.07 21.20
CA LEU A 7 -20.39 2.29 19.97
C LEU A 7 -20.36 1.06 19.06
N ILE A 8 -19.21 0.39 18.95
CA ILE A 8 -19.04 -0.81 18.10
C ILE A 8 -19.95 -1.98 18.52
N GLU A 9 -20.35 -2.05 19.79
CA GLU A 9 -21.25 -3.11 20.29
C GLU A 9 -22.71 -2.88 19.89
N VAL A 10 -23.05 -1.67 19.45
CA VAL A 10 -24.43 -1.25 19.20
C VAL A 10 -24.67 -0.96 17.71
N ALA A 11 -23.83 -0.17 17.07
CA ALA A 11 -24.05 0.27 15.70
C ALA A 11 -22.75 0.65 14.98
N MET A 12 -22.70 0.36 13.67
CA MET A 12 -21.60 0.74 12.76
C MET A 12 -22.15 1.07 11.37
N PRO A 13 -21.62 2.07 10.65
CA PRO A 13 -22.03 2.39 9.28
C PRO A 13 -21.36 1.43 8.29
N ILE A 14 -21.78 0.16 8.29
CA ILE A 14 -21.12 -0.95 7.58
C ILE A 14 -21.06 -0.74 6.07
N LYS A 15 -22.11 -0.15 5.45
CA LYS A 15 -22.14 0.07 4.00
C LYS A 15 -21.11 1.11 3.56
N GLU A 16 -21.01 2.20 4.30
CA GLU A 16 -20.06 3.29 4.09
C GLU A 16 -18.62 2.78 4.27
N ILE A 17 -18.38 2.03 5.36
CA ILE A 17 -17.08 1.39 5.63
C ILE A 17 -16.72 0.44 4.48
N SER A 18 -17.66 -0.37 4.01
CA SER A 18 -17.44 -1.30 2.91
C SER A 18 -17.11 -0.59 1.60
N ALA A 19 -17.82 0.49 1.29
CA ALA A 19 -17.60 1.29 0.08
C ALA A 19 -16.18 1.85 0.04
N GLU A 20 -15.74 2.50 1.12
CA GLU A 20 -14.38 3.06 1.19
C GLU A 20 -13.30 1.98 1.26
N SER A 21 -13.60 0.83 1.85
CA SER A 21 -12.67 -0.32 1.88
C SER A 21 -12.44 -0.93 0.50
N VAL A 22 -13.43 -0.93 -0.37
CA VAL A 22 -13.26 -1.32 -1.78
C VAL A 22 -12.37 -0.34 -2.51
N ARG A 23 -12.56 0.97 -2.29
CA ARG A 23 -11.71 2.03 -2.83
C ARG A 23 -10.27 1.90 -2.34
N ASP A 24 -10.05 1.69 -1.04
CA ASP A 24 -8.74 1.54 -0.41
C ASP A 24 -7.88 0.47 -1.09
N LYS A 25 -8.48 -0.66 -1.48
CA LYS A 25 -7.80 -1.74 -2.20
C LYS A 25 -7.29 -1.34 -3.58
N SER A 26 -7.87 -0.32 -4.20
CA SER A 26 -7.49 0.18 -5.53
C SER A 26 -6.38 1.23 -5.50
N ILE A 27 -6.07 1.79 -4.33
CA ILE A 27 -5.08 2.85 -4.17
C ILE A 27 -3.66 2.31 -4.38
N ARG A 28 -2.91 2.93 -5.29
CA ARG A 28 -1.56 2.51 -5.71
C ARG A 28 -0.44 3.42 -5.20
N HIS A 29 -0.78 4.63 -4.74
CA HIS A 29 0.21 5.62 -4.28
C HIS A 29 -0.13 6.11 -2.88
N GLY A 30 0.89 6.26 -2.02
CA GLY A 30 0.75 6.77 -0.66
C GLY A 30 -0.01 5.84 0.31
N HIS A 31 -0.11 4.56 -0.01
CA HIS A 31 -0.70 3.54 0.85
C HIS A 31 0.41 2.66 1.45
N ILE A 32 0.27 2.23 2.72
CA ILE A 32 1.29 1.39 3.39
C ILE A 32 1.57 0.08 2.63
N SER A 33 0.59 -0.48 1.93
CA SER A 33 0.79 -1.68 1.11
C SER A 33 1.71 -1.47 -0.09
N THR A 34 2.13 -0.24 -0.39
CA THR A 34 3.16 0.03 -1.41
C THR A 34 4.57 -0.22 -0.89
N LEU A 35 4.79 -0.16 0.42
CA LEU A 35 6.02 -0.61 1.05
C LEU A 35 6.16 -2.13 0.94
N HIS A 36 5.14 -2.85 1.40
CA HIS A 36 5.04 -4.30 1.25
C HIS A 36 3.57 -4.74 1.32
N LEU A 37 3.15 -5.62 0.41
CA LEU A 37 1.80 -6.17 0.39
C LEU A 37 1.71 -7.37 1.34
N TRP A 38 1.13 -7.16 2.53
CA TRP A 38 0.89 -8.24 3.48
C TRP A 38 -0.29 -9.14 3.05
N TRP A 39 -0.23 -10.43 3.31
CA TRP A 39 -1.23 -11.41 2.88
C TRP A 39 -2.64 -11.12 3.41
N ALA A 40 -2.74 -10.83 4.72
CA ALA A 40 -4.00 -10.51 5.39
C ALA A 40 -4.19 -8.99 5.51
N ARG A 41 -4.04 -8.25 4.40
CA ARG A 41 -4.18 -6.79 4.38
C ARG A 41 -5.53 -6.37 4.97
N ARG A 42 -5.49 -5.55 6.02
CA ARG A 42 -6.66 -4.87 6.58
C ARG A 42 -6.85 -3.53 5.88
N PRO A 43 -8.04 -3.21 5.35
CA PRO A 43 -8.31 -1.87 4.82
C PRO A 43 -8.20 -0.82 5.92
N LEU A 44 -7.47 0.28 5.64
CA LEU A 44 -7.27 1.36 6.63
C LEU A 44 -8.58 2.00 7.11
N PRO A 45 -9.59 2.23 6.24
CA PRO A 45 -10.89 2.75 6.69
C PRO A 45 -11.58 1.87 7.74
N VAL A 46 -11.51 0.53 7.57
CA VAL A 46 -12.05 -0.41 8.56
C VAL A 46 -11.32 -0.27 9.88
N CYS A 47 -9.98 -0.26 9.86
CA CYS A 47 -9.19 -0.13 11.07
C CYS A 47 -9.54 1.16 11.83
N ARG A 48 -9.63 2.30 11.11
CA ARG A 48 -9.96 3.59 11.71
C ARG A 48 -11.36 3.61 12.32
N ALA A 49 -12.36 3.08 11.60
CA ALA A 49 -13.73 3.00 12.09
C ALA A 49 -13.85 2.11 13.33
N VAL A 50 -13.25 0.92 13.28
CA VAL A 50 -13.31 -0.06 14.38
C VAL A 50 -12.61 0.47 15.62
N ILE A 51 -11.40 1.02 15.49
CA ILE A 51 -10.66 1.60 16.63
C ILE A 51 -11.48 2.74 17.25
N PHE A 52 -11.93 3.70 16.44
CA PHE A 52 -12.72 4.81 16.93
C PHE A 52 -13.96 4.34 17.69
N ALA A 53 -14.78 3.47 17.08
CA ALA A 53 -16.01 2.98 17.68
C ALA A 53 -15.79 2.07 18.91
N SER A 54 -14.62 1.43 19.04
CA SER A 54 -14.23 0.65 20.21
C SER A 54 -13.78 1.51 21.38
N LEU A 55 -13.33 2.72 21.12
CA LEU A 55 -12.82 3.64 22.15
C LEU A 55 -13.90 4.56 22.73
N VAL A 56 -14.94 4.89 21.95
CA VAL A 56 -16.00 5.79 22.39
C VAL A 56 -17.24 5.03 22.88
N PRO A 57 -17.94 5.51 23.92
CA PRO A 57 -19.18 4.90 24.38
C PRO A 57 -20.34 5.20 23.43
N ASP A 58 -21.39 4.38 23.46
CA ASP A 58 -22.67 4.72 22.84
C ASP A 58 -23.34 5.88 23.60
N PRO A 59 -23.62 7.02 22.95
CA PRO A 59 -24.19 8.17 23.64
C PRO A 59 -25.63 7.97 24.13
N LEU A 60 -26.32 6.93 23.66
CA LEU A 60 -27.67 6.60 24.13
C LEU A 60 -27.67 5.58 25.28
N ASP A 61 -26.53 5.03 25.66
CA ASP A 61 -26.41 4.18 26.84
C ASP A 61 -26.58 5.02 28.11
N GLU A 62 -27.36 4.54 29.07
CA GLU A 62 -27.61 5.25 30.33
C GLU A 62 -26.34 5.57 31.11
N GLN A 63 -25.33 4.71 31.02
CA GLN A 63 -24.05 4.85 31.70
C GLN A 63 -23.05 5.71 30.93
N CYS A 64 -23.42 6.24 29.77
CA CYS A 64 -22.55 7.12 28.99
C CYS A 64 -22.27 8.42 29.75
N PRO A 65 -21.01 8.86 29.91
CA PRO A 65 -20.67 10.11 30.57
C PRO A 65 -21.33 11.31 29.91
N GLN A 66 -21.88 12.23 30.72
CA GLN A 66 -22.55 13.42 30.21
C GLN A 66 -21.60 14.30 29.40
N ALA A 67 -20.35 14.45 29.86
CA ALA A 67 -19.33 15.20 29.12
C ALA A 67 -19.11 14.69 27.70
N PHE A 68 -19.25 13.38 27.45
CA PHE A 68 -19.13 12.83 26.10
C PHE A 68 -20.36 13.14 25.22
N ARG A 69 -21.57 13.14 25.80
CA ARG A 69 -22.78 13.59 25.09
C ARG A 69 -22.67 15.06 24.69
N ASP A 70 -22.20 15.90 25.61
CA ASP A 70 -21.96 17.32 25.37
C ASP A 70 -20.92 17.55 24.27
N ALA A 71 -19.85 16.74 24.27
CA ALA A 71 -18.83 16.77 23.21
C ALA A 71 -19.42 16.47 21.82
N ILE A 72 -20.26 15.45 21.70
CA ILE A 72 -20.91 15.13 20.42
C ILE A 72 -21.84 16.27 20.01
N GLN A 73 -22.63 16.81 20.95
CA GLN A 73 -23.54 17.93 20.66
C GLN A 73 -22.78 19.15 20.16
N GLU A 74 -21.66 19.50 20.78
CA GLU A 74 -20.84 20.65 20.39
C GLU A 74 -20.15 20.45 19.06
N LEU A 75 -19.49 19.28 18.86
CA LEU A 75 -18.63 19.04 17.70
C LEU A 75 -19.38 18.57 16.45
N LEU A 76 -20.53 17.93 16.62
CA LEU A 76 -21.29 17.30 15.54
C LEU A 76 -22.78 17.69 15.52
N GLY A 77 -23.34 18.08 16.67
CA GLY A 77 -24.78 18.26 16.86
C GLY A 77 -25.41 19.36 16.02
N ASN A 78 -24.68 20.44 15.77
CA ASN A 78 -25.16 21.59 15.01
C ASN A 78 -24.64 21.64 13.57
N ASP A 79 -23.77 20.69 13.17
CA ASP A 79 -23.20 20.64 11.83
C ASP A 79 -24.12 19.82 10.89
N PRO A 80 -24.70 20.44 9.84
CA PRO A 80 -25.58 19.75 8.90
C PRO A 80 -24.86 18.63 8.13
N LEU A 81 -23.52 18.66 8.07
CA LEU A 81 -22.72 17.60 7.46
C LEU A 81 -22.98 16.24 8.13
N TYR A 82 -23.15 16.23 9.45
CA TYR A 82 -23.36 15.01 10.24
C TYR A 82 -24.84 14.76 10.58
N ALA A 83 -25.77 15.50 10.00
CA ALA A 83 -27.19 15.16 10.10
C ALA A 83 -27.44 13.76 9.50
N PRO A 84 -28.27 12.91 10.16
CA PRO A 84 -28.64 11.61 9.63
C PRO A 84 -29.28 11.68 8.24
N TYR A 85 -29.33 10.56 7.55
CA TYR A 85 -29.96 10.49 6.24
C TYR A 85 -31.45 10.85 6.32
N PRO A 86 -31.97 11.63 5.35
CA PRO A 86 -33.41 11.73 5.13
C PRO A 86 -33.92 10.35 4.68
N ASP A 87 -35.26 10.22 4.58
CA ASP A 87 -35.92 9.03 4.07
C ASP A 87 -35.46 8.70 2.63
N ILE A 88 -34.48 7.81 2.53
CA ILE A 88 -34.00 7.25 1.27
C ILE A 88 -34.18 5.73 1.27
N PRO A 89 -34.53 5.12 0.12
CA PRO A 89 -34.92 3.70 0.05
C PRO A 89 -33.93 2.68 0.59
N TYR A 90 -32.62 2.98 0.58
CA TYR A 90 -31.65 2.04 1.13
C TYR A 90 -31.59 2.08 2.67
N THR A 91 -32.13 3.08 3.29
CA THR A 91 -32.31 3.11 4.76
C THR A 91 -33.46 2.22 5.20
N ALA A 92 -34.34 1.78 4.28
CA ALA A 92 -35.38 0.79 4.57
C ALA A 92 -34.85 -0.56 5.07
N ILE A 93 -33.56 -0.82 4.95
CA ILE A 93 -32.88 -1.97 5.56
C ILE A 93 -32.53 -1.70 7.03
N TYR A 94 -32.52 -0.46 7.44
CA TYR A 94 -32.32 0.01 8.80
C TYR A 94 -33.60 0.72 9.25
N ASP A 95 -33.90 0.65 10.53
CA ASP A 95 -34.93 1.50 11.12
C ASP A 95 -34.68 2.96 10.76
N PRO A 96 -35.72 3.80 10.71
CA PRO A 96 -35.58 5.22 10.48
C PRO A 96 -34.45 5.78 11.33
N MET A 97 -33.56 6.58 10.74
CA MET A 97 -32.43 7.19 11.46
C MET A 97 -32.87 8.53 12.08
N PRO A 98 -33.43 8.56 13.30
CA PRO A 98 -33.77 9.80 13.96
C PRO A 98 -32.52 10.64 14.19
N ASP A 99 -32.69 11.96 14.19
CA ASP A 99 -31.59 12.86 14.54
C ASP A 99 -31.30 12.77 16.05
N ASN A 100 -30.31 11.98 16.39
CA ASN A 100 -29.80 11.78 17.74
C ASN A 100 -28.28 11.70 17.74
N LEU A 101 -27.67 11.77 18.92
CA LEU A 101 -26.22 11.81 19.09
C LEU A 101 -25.52 10.57 18.52
N ARG A 102 -26.10 9.35 18.66
CA ARG A 102 -25.55 8.14 18.06
C ARG A 102 -25.50 8.24 16.54
N ASN A 103 -26.59 8.62 15.92
CA ASN A 103 -26.66 8.69 14.46
C ASN A 103 -25.76 9.78 13.89
N ARG A 104 -25.60 10.90 14.58
CA ARG A 104 -24.62 11.95 14.22
C ARG A 104 -23.19 11.42 14.31
N LEU A 105 -22.87 10.62 15.31
CA LEU A 105 -21.57 9.97 15.47
C LEU A 105 -21.31 8.93 14.35
N LEU A 106 -22.34 8.17 13.94
CA LEU A 106 -22.24 7.26 12.80
C LEU A 106 -22.00 8.02 11.49
N MET A 107 -22.66 9.16 11.28
CA MET A 107 -22.43 10.02 10.10
C MET A 107 -21.05 10.65 10.09
N PHE A 108 -20.48 10.95 11.25
CA PHE A 108 -19.10 11.39 11.35
C PHE A 108 -18.11 10.26 10.96
N ILE A 109 -18.36 9.02 11.36
CA ILE A 109 -17.54 7.88 10.92
C ILE A 109 -17.62 7.75 9.41
N GLY A 110 -18.83 7.67 8.83
CA GLY A 110 -19.02 7.54 7.39
C GLY A 110 -20.44 7.93 6.98
N LYS A 111 -20.53 8.77 5.94
CA LYS A 111 -21.79 9.20 5.33
C LYS A 111 -21.65 9.22 3.82
N PHE A 112 -22.60 8.64 3.10
CA PHE A 112 -22.63 8.77 1.65
C PHE A 112 -22.85 10.22 1.22
N SER A 113 -22.16 10.63 0.18
CA SER A 113 -22.29 11.98 -0.38
C SER A 113 -23.69 12.20 -0.97
N PRO A 114 -24.17 13.44 -1.06
CA PRO A 114 -25.44 13.75 -1.72
C PRO A 114 -25.52 13.21 -3.15
N VAL A 115 -24.42 13.23 -3.88
CA VAL A 115 -24.32 12.66 -5.24
C VAL A 115 -24.52 11.15 -5.21
N CYS A 116 -23.88 10.46 -4.26
CA CYS A 116 -24.03 9.03 -4.10
C CYS A 116 -25.46 8.66 -3.71
N GLN A 117 -26.06 9.37 -2.77
CA GLN A 117 -27.45 9.17 -2.36
C GLN A 117 -28.41 9.35 -3.55
N ALA A 118 -28.27 10.41 -4.33
CA ALA A 118 -29.09 10.67 -5.51
C ALA A 118 -28.91 9.58 -6.61
N ASN A 119 -27.71 9.05 -6.77
CA ASN A 119 -27.46 7.97 -7.71
C ASN A 119 -28.05 6.64 -7.24
N MET A 120 -27.97 6.33 -5.95
CA MET A 120 -28.62 5.15 -5.36
C MET A 120 -30.11 5.13 -5.61
N LEU A 121 -30.80 6.27 -5.44
CA LEU A 121 -32.23 6.42 -5.74
C LEU A 121 -32.56 6.12 -7.22
N LYS A 122 -31.63 6.39 -8.12
CA LYS A 122 -31.78 6.18 -9.58
C LYS A 122 -31.23 4.83 -10.04
N GLY A 123 -30.76 3.96 -9.13
CA GLY A 123 -30.11 2.70 -9.48
C GLY A 123 -28.79 2.87 -10.25
N LYS A 124 -28.13 4.02 -10.12
CA LYS A 124 -26.87 4.34 -10.79
C LYS A 124 -25.67 4.14 -9.85
N SER A 125 -24.54 3.78 -10.44
CA SER A 125 -23.25 3.73 -9.72
C SER A 125 -22.68 5.14 -9.53
N THR A 126 -21.89 5.31 -8.45
CA THR A 126 -21.13 6.52 -8.16
C THR A 126 -19.64 6.19 -8.20
N ALA A 127 -18.83 7.08 -8.75
CA ALA A 127 -17.39 6.93 -8.76
C ALA A 127 -16.85 6.78 -7.32
N SER A 128 -15.91 5.87 -7.08
CA SER A 128 -15.46 5.52 -5.72
C SER A 128 -14.94 6.70 -4.91
N LYS A 129 -14.33 7.71 -5.55
CA LYS A 129 -13.87 8.94 -4.88
C LYS A 129 -15.03 9.82 -4.35
N GLU A 130 -16.20 9.73 -4.98
CA GLU A 130 -17.36 10.58 -4.72
C GLU A 130 -18.41 9.89 -3.83
N GLN A 131 -18.16 8.65 -3.42
CA GLN A 131 -19.14 7.88 -2.64
C GLN A 131 -19.34 8.47 -1.25
N LEU A 132 -18.29 8.85 -0.54
CA LEU A 132 -18.39 9.42 0.80
C LEU A 132 -18.31 10.96 0.78
N SER A 133 -19.03 11.57 1.73
CA SER A 133 -18.96 13.01 2.00
C SER A 133 -17.58 13.44 2.50
N GLU A 134 -17.19 14.68 2.22
CA GLU A 134 -16.05 15.30 2.90
C GLU A 134 -16.33 15.37 4.42
N GLY A 135 -15.27 15.44 5.22
CA GLY A 135 -15.40 15.51 6.68
C GLY A 135 -15.72 14.17 7.38
N CYS A 136 -15.95 13.08 6.64
CA CYS A 136 -16.09 11.74 7.24
C CYS A 136 -14.75 11.18 7.68
N LEU A 137 -14.73 10.59 8.86
CA LEU A 137 -13.50 10.04 9.48
C LEU A 137 -12.80 9.00 8.60
N ILE A 138 -13.58 8.10 7.98
CA ILE A 138 -13.01 6.97 7.21
C ILE A 138 -12.61 7.32 5.78
N LYS A 139 -13.01 8.47 5.24
CA LYS A 139 -12.65 8.86 3.87
C LYS A 139 -11.13 8.91 3.72
N TRP A 140 -10.62 8.44 2.57
CA TRP A 140 -9.18 8.36 2.32
C TRP A 140 -8.45 9.70 2.51
N GLU A 141 -9.05 10.78 2.04
CA GLU A 141 -8.51 12.13 2.14
C GLU A 141 -8.40 12.59 3.61
N SER A 142 -9.32 12.17 4.46
CA SER A 142 -9.36 12.51 5.89
C SER A 142 -8.21 11.93 6.71
N LYS A 143 -7.42 11.01 6.15
CA LYS A 143 -6.24 10.44 6.82
C LYS A 143 -5.20 11.49 7.25
N ASN A 144 -5.17 12.63 6.57
CA ASN A 144 -4.27 13.76 6.86
C ASN A 144 -5.04 15.07 7.09
N ASP A 145 -6.37 15.03 7.16
CA ASP A 145 -7.19 16.20 7.45
C ASP A 145 -7.10 16.54 8.94
N LYS A 146 -6.41 17.65 9.24
CA LYS A 146 -6.17 18.09 10.62
C LYS A 146 -7.49 18.34 11.37
N ALA A 147 -8.50 18.91 10.72
CA ALA A 147 -9.77 19.25 11.36
C ALA A 147 -10.59 17.99 11.71
N VAL A 148 -10.68 17.04 10.77
CA VAL A 148 -11.38 15.76 11.01
C VAL A 148 -10.68 14.94 12.08
N LEU A 149 -9.34 14.85 12.02
CA LEU A 149 -8.56 14.11 13.02
C LEU A 149 -8.60 14.78 14.39
N ALA A 150 -8.59 16.12 14.48
CA ALA A 150 -8.74 16.83 15.74
C ALA A 150 -10.11 16.55 16.40
N LYS A 151 -11.20 16.56 15.62
CA LYS A 151 -12.54 16.18 16.13
C LYS A 151 -12.53 14.74 16.67
N ALA A 152 -11.97 13.79 15.93
CA ALA A 152 -11.91 12.40 16.36
C ALA A 152 -11.07 12.22 17.64
N ARG A 153 -9.90 12.85 17.70
CA ARG A 153 -9.01 12.84 18.88
C ARG A 153 -9.69 13.47 20.10
N LYS A 154 -10.38 14.58 19.92
CA LYS A 154 -11.09 15.27 21.00
C LYS A 154 -12.25 14.44 21.55
N LEU A 155 -12.98 13.73 20.68
CA LEU A 155 -14.02 12.77 21.09
C LEU A 155 -13.44 11.60 21.88
N ILE A 156 -12.34 11.01 21.42
CA ILE A 156 -11.67 9.91 22.14
C ILE A 156 -11.12 10.40 23.49
N TRP A 157 -10.46 11.55 23.51
CA TRP A 157 -9.96 12.19 24.73
C TRP A 157 -11.07 12.38 25.76
N THR A 158 -12.17 12.97 25.33
CA THR A 158 -13.32 13.23 26.20
C THR A 158 -13.92 11.93 26.72
N ALA A 159 -14.12 10.92 25.86
CA ALA A 159 -14.64 9.63 26.25
C ALA A 159 -13.75 8.95 27.31
N TYR A 160 -12.43 8.93 27.05
CA TYR A 160 -11.46 8.24 27.91
C TYR A 160 -11.33 8.92 29.29
N ASN A 161 -11.21 10.24 29.33
CA ASN A 161 -11.01 10.97 30.58
C ASN A 161 -12.31 11.11 31.41
N ALA A 162 -13.48 11.20 30.75
CA ALA A 162 -14.77 11.21 31.44
C ALA A 162 -15.13 9.84 32.04
N GLU A 163 -14.68 8.73 31.46
CA GLU A 163 -14.82 7.39 32.09
C GLU A 163 -14.01 7.27 33.39
N GLN A 164 -12.89 8.00 33.51
CA GLN A 164 -12.05 7.99 34.72
C GLN A 164 -12.52 9.00 35.77
N ASN A 165 -13.12 10.09 35.36
CA ASN A 165 -13.68 11.12 36.22
C ASN A 165 -15.07 11.53 35.72
N PRO A 166 -16.15 10.85 36.15
CA PRO A 166 -17.50 11.07 35.66
C PRO A 166 -18.08 12.48 35.94
N ASP A 167 -17.56 13.19 36.92
CA ASP A 167 -18.02 14.51 37.33
C ASP A 167 -17.36 15.66 36.54
N ILE A 168 -16.37 15.34 35.69
CA ILE A 168 -15.68 16.37 34.92
C ILE A 168 -16.57 16.89 33.79
N SER A 169 -16.59 18.21 33.62
CA SER A 169 -17.37 18.85 32.54
C SER A 169 -16.65 18.71 31.18
N PHE A 170 -17.43 18.71 30.09
CA PHE A 170 -16.85 18.76 28.74
C PHE A 170 -16.02 20.02 28.52
N ILE A 171 -16.41 21.15 29.07
CA ILE A 171 -15.66 22.42 28.94
C ILE A 171 -14.24 22.25 29.48
N ALA A 172 -14.07 21.65 30.66
CA ALA A 172 -12.76 21.41 31.26
C ALA A 172 -11.94 20.44 30.43
N LEU A 173 -12.53 19.35 29.92
CA LEU A 173 -11.88 18.38 29.03
C LEU A 173 -11.50 18.99 27.69
N SER A 174 -12.37 19.84 27.13
CA SER A 174 -12.09 20.57 25.89
C SER A 174 -10.88 21.49 26.03
N GLN A 175 -10.84 22.27 27.10
CA GLN A 175 -9.72 23.18 27.39
C GLN A 175 -8.41 22.40 27.62
N SER A 176 -8.46 21.29 28.35
CA SER A 176 -7.32 20.41 28.58
C SER A 176 -6.80 19.78 27.28
N PHE A 177 -7.70 19.32 26.41
CA PHE A 177 -7.34 18.81 25.08
C PHE A 177 -6.69 19.90 24.23
N ASP A 178 -7.33 21.07 24.13
CA ASP A 178 -6.85 22.16 23.30
C ASP A 178 -5.48 22.64 23.75
N ALA A 179 -5.24 22.75 25.07
CA ALA A 179 -3.92 23.09 25.62
C ALA A 179 -2.85 22.05 25.29
N ALA A 180 -3.16 20.74 25.44
CA ALA A 180 -2.22 19.67 25.15
C ALA A 180 -1.95 19.55 23.64
N TYR A 181 -2.97 19.76 22.80
CA TYR A 181 -2.83 19.73 21.34
C TYR A 181 -2.03 20.92 20.82
N GLN A 182 -2.31 22.13 21.34
CA GLN A 182 -1.57 23.36 21.04
C GLN A 182 -0.11 23.24 21.42
N ALA A 183 0.23 22.62 22.57
CA ALA A 183 1.62 22.40 22.98
C ALA A 183 2.39 21.56 21.95
N ILE A 184 1.76 20.58 21.30
CA ILE A 184 2.39 19.82 20.20
C ILE A 184 2.59 20.71 18.98
N GLU A 185 1.56 21.48 18.55
CA GLU A 185 1.64 22.36 17.38
C GLU A 185 2.71 23.46 17.58
N GLU A 186 2.80 24.02 18.77
CA GLU A 186 3.84 25.00 19.12
C GLU A 186 5.25 24.39 19.12
N ALA A 187 5.42 23.20 19.70
CA ALA A 187 6.70 22.51 19.71
C ALA A 187 7.14 22.11 18.29
N GLU A 188 6.18 21.64 17.45
CA GLU A 188 6.43 21.35 16.03
C GLU A 188 6.83 22.61 15.27
N SER A 189 6.08 23.71 15.43
CA SER A 189 6.37 25.01 14.82
C SER A 189 7.74 25.56 15.25
N ASN A 190 8.08 25.42 16.53
CA ASN A 190 9.39 25.82 17.05
C ASN A 190 10.53 25.01 16.45
N LEU A 191 10.35 23.69 16.27
CA LEU A 191 11.33 22.84 15.62
C LEU A 191 11.55 23.27 14.16
N TYR A 192 10.47 23.48 13.37
CA TYR A 192 10.58 23.93 11.99
C TYR A 192 11.18 25.33 11.88
N SER A 193 10.83 26.26 12.78
CA SER A 193 11.40 27.61 12.78
C SER A 193 12.88 27.66 13.12
N CYS A 194 13.40 26.70 13.89
CA CYS A 194 14.82 26.54 14.13
C CYS A 194 15.58 26.20 12.83
N ILE A 195 14.98 25.38 11.99
CA ILE A 195 15.51 25.02 10.70
C ILE A 195 15.49 26.23 9.75
N ASP A 196 14.36 26.94 9.66
CA ASP A 196 14.21 28.12 8.81
C ASP A 196 15.14 29.27 9.22
N ARG A 197 15.43 29.41 10.52
CA ARG A 197 16.32 30.45 11.07
C ARG A 197 17.79 30.08 11.10
N HIS A 198 18.14 28.92 10.58
CA HIS A 198 19.51 28.45 10.53
C HIS A 198 20.20 28.38 11.92
N LEU A 199 19.48 27.84 12.92
CA LEU A 199 20.02 27.68 14.28
C LEU A 199 20.95 26.46 14.40
N GLU A 200 21.75 26.41 15.45
CA GLU A 200 22.73 25.35 15.68
C GLU A 200 22.06 23.98 15.91
N THR A 201 22.81 22.92 15.60
CA THR A 201 22.33 21.53 15.68
C THR A 201 21.84 21.12 17.08
N ASP A 202 22.54 21.62 18.13
CA ASP A 202 22.15 21.32 19.52
C ASP A 202 20.80 21.96 19.89
N THR A 203 20.53 23.17 19.37
CA THR A 203 19.20 23.81 19.52
C THR A 203 18.10 23.00 18.81
N ILE A 204 18.40 22.43 17.65
CA ILE A 204 17.44 21.56 16.93
C ILE A 204 17.14 20.32 17.77
N LYS A 205 18.15 19.65 18.34
CA LYS A 205 17.96 18.47 19.21
C LYS A 205 17.15 18.79 20.46
N GLU A 206 17.38 19.97 21.06
CA GLU A 206 16.58 20.43 22.19
C GLU A 206 15.11 20.57 21.81
N LYS A 207 14.80 21.15 20.64
CA LYS A 207 13.41 21.30 20.16
C LYS A 207 12.78 19.97 19.73
N GLU A 208 13.56 19.05 19.20
CA GLU A 208 13.09 17.66 18.97
C GLU A 208 12.68 16.97 20.27
N THR A 209 13.49 17.15 21.34
CA THR A 209 13.17 16.61 22.66
C THR A 209 11.92 17.25 23.23
N ALA A 210 11.75 18.56 23.12
CA ALA A 210 10.57 19.28 23.56
C ALA A 210 9.30 18.80 22.84
N LEU A 211 9.37 18.57 21.53
CA LEU A 211 8.27 18.00 20.76
C LEU A 211 7.92 16.60 21.25
N GLN A 212 8.92 15.73 21.51
CA GLN A 212 8.66 14.39 22.01
C GLN A 212 7.97 14.42 23.39
N VAL A 213 8.41 15.31 24.29
CA VAL A 213 7.77 15.50 25.62
C VAL A 213 6.32 15.94 25.48
N ALA A 214 6.01 16.87 24.56
CA ALA A 214 4.65 17.31 24.32
C ALA A 214 3.76 16.16 23.79
N ILE A 215 4.28 15.35 22.85
CA ILE A 215 3.59 14.16 22.33
C ILE A 215 3.34 13.13 23.44
N ASP A 216 4.34 12.82 24.25
CA ASP A 216 4.21 11.85 25.34
C ASP A 216 3.21 12.31 26.41
N SER A 217 3.19 13.61 26.72
CA SER A 217 2.21 14.21 27.64
C SER A 217 0.79 14.05 27.10
N PHE A 218 0.56 14.39 25.85
CA PHE A 218 -0.73 14.19 25.18
C PHE A 218 -1.15 12.73 25.20
N GLN A 219 -0.26 11.83 24.78
CA GLN A 219 -0.57 10.39 24.71
C GLN A 219 -0.79 9.74 26.08
N SER A 220 -0.27 10.32 27.15
CA SER A 220 -0.50 9.81 28.52
C SER A 220 -1.98 9.90 28.93
N GLN A 221 -2.73 10.82 28.33
CA GLN A 221 -4.15 11.06 28.56
C GLN A 221 -5.05 10.47 27.45
N MET A 222 -4.49 9.68 26.56
CA MET A 222 -5.18 8.94 25.51
C MET A 222 -5.19 7.43 25.80
N PRO A 223 -6.20 6.69 25.32
CA PRO A 223 -6.19 5.23 25.46
C PRO A 223 -5.03 4.59 24.70
N SER A 224 -4.55 3.45 25.20
CA SER A 224 -3.58 2.62 24.49
C SER A 224 -4.29 1.60 23.61
N VAL A 225 -3.74 1.34 22.42
CA VAL A 225 -4.22 0.32 21.49
C VAL A 225 -3.09 -0.67 21.21
N PHE A 226 -3.37 -1.95 21.39
CA PHE A 226 -2.41 -3.03 21.16
C PHE A 226 -2.97 -4.02 20.14
N ASP A 227 -2.21 -4.28 19.08
CA ASP A 227 -2.48 -5.33 18.09
C ASP A 227 -1.44 -6.45 18.22
N PRO A 228 -1.80 -7.61 18.76
CA PRO A 228 -0.88 -8.75 18.93
C PRO A 228 -0.55 -9.47 17.62
N PHE A 229 -1.27 -9.18 16.52
CA PHE A 229 -1.11 -9.78 15.19
C PHE A 229 -1.09 -8.70 14.10
N ALA A 230 -0.20 -7.73 14.26
CA ALA A 230 -0.21 -6.46 13.53
C ALA A 230 0.02 -6.60 12.01
N GLY A 231 0.68 -7.68 11.56
CA GLY A 231 0.94 -7.94 10.14
C GLY A 231 1.63 -6.76 9.46
N GLY A 232 0.93 -6.08 8.55
CA GLY A 232 1.43 -4.88 7.87
C GLY A 232 1.28 -3.56 8.64
N GLY A 233 0.90 -3.59 9.93
CA GLY A 233 0.82 -2.41 10.80
C GLY A 233 -0.40 -1.51 10.58
N ALA A 234 -1.48 -2.00 9.96
CA ALA A 234 -2.65 -1.17 9.64
C ALA A 234 -3.37 -0.65 10.89
N ILE A 235 -3.58 -1.50 11.90
CA ILE A 235 -4.23 -1.12 13.17
C ILE A 235 -3.33 -0.17 13.98
N PRO A 236 -2.04 -0.46 14.23
CA PRO A 236 -1.15 0.48 14.90
C PRO A 236 -1.05 1.84 14.21
N LEU A 237 -1.01 1.88 12.88
CA LEU A 237 -0.97 3.13 12.12
C LEU A 237 -2.23 3.98 12.33
N GLU A 238 -3.42 3.37 12.25
CA GLU A 238 -4.67 4.11 12.40
C GLU A 238 -4.92 4.52 13.85
N ALA A 239 -4.47 3.71 14.82
CA ALA A 239 -4.48 4.09 16.24
C ALA A 239 -3.61 5.32 16.51
N ALA A 240 -2.39 5.35 15.95
CA ALA A 240 -1.50 6.52 16.06
C ALA A 240 -2.11 7.76 15.40
N ARG A 241 -2.78 7.63 14.23
CA ARG A 241 -3.53 8.75 13.60
C ARG A 241 -4.63 9.30 14.49
N LEU A 242 -5.29 8.43 15.23
CA LEU A 242 -6.32 8.84 16.20
C LEU A 242 -5.73 9.39 17.51
N GLY A 243 -4.40 9.54 17.60
CA GLY A 243 -3.71 10.11 18.76
C GLY A 243 -3.47 9.12 19.90
N CYS A 244 -3.83 7.87 19.74
CA CYS A 244 -3.64 6.84 20.75
C CYS A 244 -2.17 6.41 20.85
N ARG A 245 -1.74 5.98 22.03
CA ARG A 245 -0.48 5.25 22.18
C ARG A 245 -0.65 3.86 21.56
N SER A 246 0.11 3.61 20.51
CA SER A 246 -0.09 2.45 19.63
C SER A 246 1.04 1.44 19.81
N TYR A 247 0.67 0.17 19.96
CA TYR A 247 1.60 -0.95 20.08
C TYR A 247 1.21 -2.05 19.09
N GLY A 248 2.18 -2.54 18.36
CA GLY A 248 2.03 -3.68 17.46
C GLY A 248 3.00 -4.79 17.81
N ASN A 249 2.59 -6.02 17.57
CA ASN A 249 3.43 -7.21 17.67
C ASN A 249 3.04 -8.21 16.60
N ASP A 250 4.00 -8.92 16.07
CA ASP A 250 3.75 -10.07 15.19
C ASP A 250 4.85 -11.12 15.40
N ILE A 251 4.48 -12.40 15.31
CA ILE A 251 5.43 -13.50 15.41
C ILE A 251 6.34 -13.59 14.17
N ASN A 252 5.88 -13.04 13.05
CA ASN A 252 6.62 -13.06 11.79
C ASN A 252 7.62 -11.89 11.74
N PRO A 253 8.95 -12.15 11.69
CA PRO A 253 9.94 -11.08 11.68
C PRO A 253 9.82 -10.16 10.45
N VAL A 254 9.28 -10.64 9.33
CA VAL A 254 9.02 -9.80 8.15
C VAL A 254 7.89 -8.81 8.45
N ALA A 255 6.81 -9.25 9.11
CA ALA A 255 5.74 -8.36 9.55
C ALA A 255 6.28 -7.26 10.48
N HIS A 256 7.11 -7.63 11.45
CA HIS A 256 7.73 -6.68 12.37
C HIS A 256 8.55 -5.58 11.63
N ILE A 257 9.34 -5.95 10.61
CA ILE A 257 10.09 -4.97 9.81
C ILE A 257 9.15 -4.08 8.98
N ILE A 258 8.09 -4.65 8.41
CA ILE A 258 7.08 -3.87 7.66
C ILE A 258 6.38 -2.87 8.58
N GLU A 259 6.03 -3.29 9.79
CA GLU A 259 5.41 -2.44 10.80
C GLU A 259 6.34 -1.29 11.22
N LYS A 260 7.62 -1.57 11.49
CA LYS A 260 8.62 -0.52 11.73
C LYS A 260 8.73 0.46 10.56
N GLY A 261 8.79 -0.05 9.34
CA GLY A 261 8.88 0.78 8.13
C GLY A 261 7.65 1.62 7.85
N SER A 262 6.45 1.17 8.24
CA SER A 262 5.20 1.89 8.01
C SER A 262 4.76 2.81 9.16
N VAL A 263 5.15 2.51 10.39
CA VAL A 263 4.67 3.22 11.59
C VAL A 263 5.81 3.92 12.34
N GLU A 264 6.86 3.18 12.75
CA GLU A 264 7.91 3.71 13.63
C GLU A 264 8.88 4.64 12.89
N PHE A 265 9.50 4.16 11.80
CA PHE A 265 10.56 4.90 11.10
C PHE A 265 10.10 6.25 10.52
N PRO A 266 8.88 6.37 9.92
CA PRO A 266 8.40 7.67 9.47
C PRO A 266 8.27 8.70 10.59
N GLN A 267 7.85 8.28 11.79
CA GLN A 267 7.72 9.17 12.94
C GLN A 267 9.08 9.52 13.54
N LYS A 268 10.01 8.55 13.60
CA LYS A 268 11.30 8.71 14.25
C LYS A 268 12.30 9.46 13.36
N TYR A 269 12.35 9.15 12.08
CA TYR A 269 13.38 9.63 11.14
C TYR A 269 12.84 10.55 10.05
N GLY A 270 11.52 10.66 9.88
CA GLY A 270 10.87 11.54 8.90
C GLY A 270 10.86 13.01 9.30
N LYS A 271 11.91 13.46 9.95
CA LYS A 271 12.07 14.82 10.46
C LYS A 271 12.95 15.68 9.52
N PRO A 272 12.85 17.00 9.59
CA PRO A 272 13.72 17.87 8.83
C PRO A 272 15.17 17.79 9.32
N ILE A 273 16.10 18.01 8.42
CA ILE A 273 17.54 18.07 8.73
C ILE A 273 18.24 19.16 7.92
N ARG A 274 19.24 19.77 8.51
CA ARG A 274 20.09 20.79 7.92
C ARG A 274 21.49 20.29 7.68
N TYR A 275 22.07 20.73 6.56
CA TYR A 275 23.46 20.55 6.22
C TYR A 275 24.08 21.86 5.74
N THR A 276 25.38 22.05 5.97
CA THR A 276 26.17 22.96 5.14
C THR A 276 26.31 22.33 3.74
N GLU A 277 26.52 23.17 2.72
CA GLU A 277 26.75 22.67 1.36
C GLU A 277 27.96 21.73 1.27
N GLU A 278 29.00 22.01 2.04
CA GLU A 278 30.22 21.19 2.10
C GLU A 278 29.93 19.80 2.69
N GLU A 279 29.24 19.73 3.83
CA GLU A 279 28.82 18.47 4.45
C GLU A 279 27.93 17.67 3.53
N PHE A 280 26.95 18.33 2.92
CA PHE A 280 26.03 17.68 2.00
C PHE A 280 26.76 17.07 0.80
N ARG A 281 27.66 17.84 0.16
CA ARG A 281 28.46 17.35 -0.96
C ARG A 281 29.39 16.21 -0.57
N ARG A 282 29.92 16.23 0.63
CA ARG A 282 30.76 15.14 1.17
C ARG A 282 29.97 13.85 1.34
N ILE A 283 28.72 13.95 1.79
CA ILE A 283 27.86 12.79 2.08
C ILE A 283 27.20 12.25 0.80
N TYR A 284 26.59 13.12 0.03
CA TYR A 284 25.70 12.74 -1.09
C TYR A 284 26.34 12.94 -2.47
N GLY A 285 27.46 13.62 -2.56
CA GLY A 285 28.15 13.86 -3.84
C GLY A 285 27.33 14.66 -4.85
N LYS A 286 27.65 14.48 -6.13
CA LYS A 286 26.95 15.14 -7.24
C LYS A 286 25.51 14.63 -7.37
N GLU A 287 25.30 13.34 -7.24
CA GLU A 287 23.99 12.70 -7.37
C GLU A 287 22.98 13.23 -6.35
N GLY A 288 23.45 13.55 -5.12
CA GLY A 288 22.63 14.20 -4.10
C GLY A 288 22.20 15.61 -4.52
N VAL A 289 23.11 16.38 -5.11
CA VAL A 289 22.80 17.74 -5.63
C VAL A 289 21.79 17.66 -6.76
N ASP A 290 21.94 16.72 -7.68
CA ASP A 290 20.98 16.50 -8.77
C ASP A 290 19.59 16.13 -8.20
N LEU A 291 19.52 15.35 -7.13
CA LEU A 291 18.28 15.02 -6.44
C LEU A 291 17.66 16.24 -5.73
N LEU A 292 18.46 17.11 -5.09
CA LEU A 292 17.94 18.37 -4.52
C LEU A 292 17.25 19.22 -5.57
N ILE A 293 17.91 19.42 -6.72
CA ILE A 293 17.39 20.20 -7.83
C ILE A 293 16.07 19.59 -8.32
N ALA A 294 16.04 18.27 -8.51
CA ALA A 294 14.84 17.56 -8.94
C ALA A 294 13.66 17.68 -7.94
N LYS A 295 13.96 17.85 -6.65
CA LYS A 295 12.96 18.08 -5.59
C LYS A 295 12.60 19.56 -5.37
N GLY A 296 13.24 20.48 -6.10
CA GLY A 296 13.03 21.91 -5.92
C GLY A 296 13.57 22.46 -4.59
N ILE A 297 14.51 21.74 -3.95
CA ILE A 297 15.17 22.19 -2.72
C ILE A 297 16.33 23.11 -3.10
N SER A 298 16.29 24.34 -2.62
CA SER A 298 17.30 25.37 -2.92
C SER A 298 18.44 25.35 -1.90
N ILE A 299 19.64 25.73 -2.35
CA ILE A 299 20.76 26.03 -1.48
C ILE A 299 20.69 27.51 -1.15
N CYS A 300 20.51 27.84 0.14
CA CYS A 300 20.41 29.22 0.60
C CYS A 300 21.60 29.58 1.49
N ASN A 301 22.43 30.53 1.05
CA ASN A 301 23.62 30.97 1.80
C ASN A 301 24.58 29.83 2.22
N GLY A 302 24.73 28.81 1.34
CA GLY A 302 25.57 27.64 1.65
C GLY A 302 24.94 26.64 2.60
N ILE A 303 23.62 26.75 2.84
CA ILE A 303 22.83 25.85 3.71
C ILE A 303 21.78 25.15 2.91
N ILE A 304 21.53 23.89 3.26
CA ILE A 304 20.57 22.99 2.64
C ILE A 304 19.63 22.47 3.73
N ASP A 305 18.36 22.80 3.61
CA ASP A 305 17.30 22.31 4.49
C ASP A 305 16.49 21.22 3.78
N ILE A 306 16.57 20.01 4.31
CA ILE A 306 15.80 18.87 3.81
C ILE A 306 14.58 18.69 4.71
N PRO A 307 13.35 18.88 4.19
CA PRO A 307 12.13 18.84 5.00
C PRO A 307 11.85 17.47 5.63
N ASN A 308 12.28 16.40 4.99
CA ASN A 308 12.09 15.03 5.48
C ASN A 308 13.31 14.18 5.11
N ARG A 309 14.18 13.98 6.10
CA ARG A 309 15.43 13.23 5.96
C ARG A 309 15.19 11.82 5.43
N LEU A 310 14.29 11.06 6.07
CA LEU A 310 14.05 9.66 5.68
C LEU A 310 13.61 9.53 4.22
N SER A 311 12.70 10.40 3.77
CA SER A 311 12.23 10.38 2.39
C SER A 311 13.34 10.71 1.39
N PHE A 312 14.23 11.66 1.75
CA PHE A 312 15.37 12.03 0.91
C PHE A 312 16.39 10.90 0.83
N ASP A 313 16.79 10.35 1.97
CA ASP A 313 17.80 9.29 2.07
C ASP A 313 17.36 8.02 1.34
N VAL A 314 16.10 7.59 1.57
CA VAL A 314 15.55 6.40 0.90
C VAL A 314 15.56 6.58 -0.62
N GLU A 315 15.16 7.74 -1.13
CA GLU A 315 15.18 7.98 -2.58
C GLU A 315 16.59 8.03 -3.14
N TYR A 316 17.51 8.71 -2.44
CA TYR A 316 18.91 8.82 -2.85
C TYR A 316 19.58 7.44 -2.94
N TYR A 317 19.51 6.66 -1.87
CA TYR A 317 20.15 5.34 -1.83
C TYR A 317 19.44 4.32 -2.74
N ALA A 318 18.14 4.41 -2.90
CA ALA A 318 17.42 3.56 -3.86
C ALA A 318 17.86 3.85 -5.31
N LYS A 319 18.04 5.11 -5.68
CA LYS A 319 18.56 5.48 -7.01
C LYS A 319 19.99 4.95 -7.23
N GLN A 320 20.85 5.04 -6.22
CA GLN A 320 22.20 4.46 -6.31
C GLN A 320 22.16 2.94 -6.47
N LEU A 321 21.36 2.24 -5.66
CA LEU A 321 21.19 0.80 -5.76
C LEU A 321 20.70 0.37 -7.15
N LEU A 322 19.71 1.08 -7.69
CA LEU A 322 19.20 0.82 -9.04
C LEU A 322 20.27 1.06 -10.10
N ALA A 323 21.03 2.15 -10.03
CA ALA A 323 22.09 2.46 -10.99
C ALA A 323 23.23 1.41 -10.95
N MET A 324 23.64 0.98 -9.75
CA MET A 324 24.63 -0.08 -9.58
C MET A 324 24.13 -1.39 -10.20
N THR A 325 22.88 -1.74 -9.94
CA THR A 325 22.28 -2.98 -10.45
C THR A 325 22.06 -2.89 -11.97
N GLU A 326 21.57 -1.77 -12.50
CA GLU A 326 21.43 -1.57 -13.96
C GLU A 326 22.77 -1.67 -14.69
N LYS A 327 23.85 -1.14 -14.11
CA LYS A 327 25.21 -1.27 -14.68
C LYS A 327 25.66 -2.73 -14.78
N GLU A 328 25.29 -3.56 -13.79
CA GLU A 328 25.70 -4.98 -13.76
C GLU A 328 24.81 -5.87 -14.63
N VAL A 329 23.50 -5.64 -14.66
CA VAL A 329 22.53 -6.57 -15.31
C VAL A 329 21.76 -5.97 -16.46
N GLY A 330 21.92 -4.67 -16.76
CA GLY A 330 21.14 -3.96 -17.78
C GLY A 330 21.24 -4.58 -19.18
N TYR A 331 22.37 -5.21 -19.50
CA TYR A 331 22.57 -5.92 -20.78
C TYR A 331 21.61 -7.10 -20.98
N LEU A 332 21.03 -7.65 -19.89
CA LEU A 332 20.02 -8.71 -19.94
C LEU A 332 18.62 -8.18 -20.32
N TYR A 333 18.45 -6.87 -20.34
CA TYR A 333 17.18 -6.17 -20.63
C TYR A 333 17.42 -5.12 -21.72
N PRO A 334 17.85 -5.54 -22.92
CA PRO A 334 18.26 -4.61 -23.98
C PRO A 334 17.08 -3.75 -24.44
N ALA A 335 17.40 -2.53 -24.83
CA ALA A 335 16.47 -1.69 -25.58
C ALA A 335 16.18 -2.29 -26.97
N ASP A 336 15.06 -1.91 -27.57
CA ASP A 336 14.75 -2.31 -28.95
C ASP A 336 15.64 -1.57 -29.96
N GLU A 337 15.49 -1.87 -31.26
CA GLU A 337 16.26 -1.27 -32.36
C GLU A 337 16.12 0.27 -32.42
N ASN A 338 15.06 0.82 -31.85
CA ASN A 338 14.81 2.25 -31.76
C ASN A 338 15.29 2.88 -30.44
N GLY A 339 15.96 2.12 -29.58
CA GLY A 339 16.42 2.57 -28.26
C GLY A 339 15.32 2.63 -27.20
N ASN A 340 14.12 2.09 -27.46
CA ASN A 340 13.04 2.08 -26.48
C ASN A 340 13.32 1.04 -25.40
N LYS A 341 13.23 1.46 -24.13
CA LYS A 341 13.45 0.56 -23.00
C LYS A 341 12.26 -0.39 -22.76
N PRO A 342 12.53 -1.67 -22.40
CA PRO A 342 11.46 -2.61 -22.08
C PRO A 342 10.78 -2.25 -20.76
N ILE A 343 9.44 -2.26 -20.77
CA ILE A 343 8.61 -2.08 -19.57
C ILE A 343 8.21 -3.45 -19.02
N ALA A 344 7.88 -4.40 -19.91
CA ALA A 344 7.44 -5.73 -19.54
C ALA A 344 7.73 -6.75 -20.64
N TYR A 345 7.92 -7.99 -20.21
CA TYR A 345 8.03 -9.17 -21.09
C TYR A 345 6.90 -10.12 -20.78
N TYR A 346 6.26 -10.65 -21.82
CA TYR A 346 5.26 -11.70 -21.72
C TYR A 346 5.90 -13.05 -22.04
N TRP A 347 5.85 -13.94 -21.07
CA TRP A 347 6.32 -15.32 -21.19
C TRP A 347 5.14 -16.26 -21.01
N ALA A 348 5.15 -17.36 -21.72
CA ALA A 348 4.25 -18.48 -21.48
C ALA A 348 5.05 -19.75 -21.28
N ARG A 349 4.67 -20.55 -20.30
CA ARG A 349 5.11 -21.93 -20.22
C ARG A 349 4.48 -22.71 -21.37
N THR A 350 5.19 -23.71 -21.90
CA THR A 350 4.71 -24.55 -23.00
C THR A 350 4.57 -25.98 -22.52
N ALA A 351 3.57 -26.68 -23.06
CA ALA A 351 3.43 -28.11 -22.87
C ALA A 351 3.32 -28.81 -24.22
N THR A 352 3.80 -30.05 -24.30
CA THR A 352 3.73 -30.85 -25.51
C THR A 352 2.35 -31.47 -25.68
N CYS A 353 1.77 -31.37 -26.86
CA CYS A 353 0.50 -31.99 -27.19
C CYS A 353 0.58 -33.51 -26.96
N SER A 354 -0.41 -34.08 -26.27
CA SER A 354 -0.47 -35.51 -25.96
C SER A 354 -0.71 -36.43 -27.17
N ASN A 355 -1.14 -35.85 -28.30
CA ASN A 355 -1.31 -36.60 -29.54
C ASN A 355 0.05 -36.99 -30.13
N PRO A 356 0.38 -38.30 -30.22
CA PRO A 356 1.69 -38.76 -30.68
C PRO A 356 2.04 -38.32 -32.10
N SER A 357 1.05 -38.10 -32.96
CA SER A 357 1.24 -37.65 -34.34
C SER A 357 1.41 -36.13 -34.47
N CYS A 358 1.08 -35.38 -33.43
CA CYS A 358 1.16 -33.91 -33.44
C CYS A 358 2.40 -33.42 -32.69
N LYS A 359 2.52 -33.74 -31.39
CA LYS A 359 3.61 -33.33 -30.50
C LYS A 359 3.96 -31.83 -30.55
N ALA A 360 3.04 -30.96 -30.97
CA ALA A 360 3.27 -29.53 -31.00
C ALA A 360 3.57 -28.99 -29.60
N GLU A 361 4.50 -28.05 -29.51
CA GLU A 361 4.81 -27.32 -28.28
C GLU A 361 3.85 -26.13 -28.16
N VAL A 362 2.88 -26.24 -27.27
CA VAL A 362 1.76 -25.28 -27.16
C VAL A 362 1.92 -24.38 -25.95
N PRO A 363 1.94 -23.05 -26.11
CA PRO A 363 1.93 -22.10 -25.00
C PRO A 363 0.64 -22.19 -24.16
N LEU A 364 0.78 -22.24 -22.85
CA LEU A 364 -0.32 -22.37 -21.89
C LEU A 364 -1.04 -21.03 -21.67
N LEU A 365 -1.60 -20.46 -22.71
CA LEU A 365 -2.30 -19.17 -22.69
C LEU A 365 -3.75 -19.33 -22.21
N LYS A 366 -4.14 -18.54 -21.20
CA LYS A 366 -5.53 -18.43 -20.71
C LYS A 366 -6.35 -17.42 -21.51
N GLN A 367 -5.69 -16.46 -22.13
CA GLN A 367 -6.27 -15.38 -22.94
C GLN A 367 -5.23 -14.86 -23.93
N PHE A 368 -5.67 -14.09 -24.91
CA PHE A 368 -4.79 -13.53 -25.95
C PHE A 368 -4.58 -12.01 -25.84
N TYR A 369 -5.30 -11.32 -24.97
CA TYR A 369 -5.11 -9.89 -24.81
C TYR A 369 -3.78 -9.55 -24.11
N LEU A 370 -3.01 -8.66 -24.73
CA LEU A 370 -1.87 -7.96 -24.12
C LEU A 370 -2.34 -6.67 -23.43
N ALA A 371 -3.36 -6.03 -23.97
CA ALA A 371 -4.09 -4.93 -23.34
C ALA A 371 -5.59 -5.04 -23.64
N ASN A 372 -6.42 -4.83 -22.62
CA ASN A 372 -7.88 -4.83 -22.77
C ASN A 372 -8.47 -3.73 -21.86
N THR A 373 -8.34 -2.49 -22.31
CA THR A 373 -8.89 -1.30 -21.64
C THR A 373 -10.02 -0.71 -22.46
N SER A 374 -10.74 0.25 -21.90
CA SER A 374 -11.77 0.99 -22.63
C SER A 374 -11.22 1.78 -23.83
N THR A 375 -9.95 2.21 -23.72
CA THR A 375 -9.29 3.09 -24.72
C THR A 375 -8.35 2.34 -25.67
N LYS A 376 -7.79 1.20 -25.24
CA LYS A 376 -6.83 0.44 -26.05
C LYS A 376 -7.03 -1.05 -25.88
N LYS A 377 -7.17 -1.75 -27.00
CA LYS A 377 -7.23 -3.22 -27.06
C LYS A 377 -6.14 -3.72 -27.99
N VAL A 378 -5.26 -4.56 -27.48
CA VAL A 378 -4.16 -5.19 -28.23
C VAL A 378 -4.14 -6.66 -27.89
N TYR A 379 -4.02 -7.52 -28.89
CA TYR A 379 -4.05 -8.96 -28.70
C TYR A 379 -3.06 -9.71 -29.59
N LEU A 380 -2.74 -10.91 -29.15
CA LEU A 380 -1.95 -11.91 -29.89
C LEU A 380 -2.88 -12.66 -30.85
N ASN A 381 -2.60 -12.59 -32.15
CA ASN A 381 -3.27 -13.41 -33.16
C ASN A 381 -2.37 -14.60 -33.49
N PRO A 382 -2.76 -15.85 -33.18
CA PRO A 382 -1.92 -17.01 -33.48
C PRO A 382 -1.91 -17.30 -34.98
N VAL A 383 -0.72 -17.62 -35.47
CA VAL A 383 -0.47 -18.12 -36.83
C VAL A 383 0.08 -19.53 -36.70
N ILE A 384 -0.65 -20.51 -37.21
CA ILE A 384 -0.35 -21.94 -37.04
C ILE A 384 0.09 -22.53 -38.37
N ASN A 385 1.34 -23.01 -38.42
CA ASN A 385 1.92 -23.65 -39.58
C ASN A 385 2.36 -25.07 -39.22
N GLY A 386 1.47 -26.05 -39.48
CA GLY A 386 1.70 -27.43 -39.03
C GLY A 386 1.72 -27.53 -37.52
N THR A 387 2.88 -27.82 -36.92
CA THR A 387 3.07 -27.87 -35.47
C THR A 387 3.74 -26.61 -34.91
N ASP A 388 4.15 -25.69 -35.77
CA ASP A 388 4.75 -24.42 -35.35
C ASP A 388 3.64 -23.38 -35.04
N ILE A 389 3.78 -22.75 -33.89
CA ILE A 389 2.84 -21.75 -33.37
C ILE A 389 3.57 -20.42 -33.23
N GLN A 390 3.24 -19.47 -34.07
CA GLN A 390 3.71 -18.10 -34.05
C GLN A 390 2.61 -17.15 -33.69
N PHE A 391 2.94 -15.88 -33.43
CA PHE A 391 1.97 -14.85 -33.09
C PHE A 391 2.19 -13.60 -33.95
N GLU A 392 1.10 -12.91 -34.23
CA GLU A 392 1.08 -11.53 -34.70
C GLU A 392 0.44 -10.66 -33.63
N ILE A 393 0.84 -9.39 -33.53
CA ILE A 393 0.18 -8.44 -32.65
C ILE A 393 -0.83 -7.66 -33.48
N LYS A 394 -2.09 -7.65 -33.02
CA LYS A 394 -3.21 -6.92 -33.65
C LYS A 394 -3.92 -6.01 -32.66
N GLU A 395 -4.45 -4.90 -33.17
CA GLU A 395 -5.27 -3.99 -32.40
C GLU A 395 -6.77 -4.26 -32.63
N GLY A 396 -7.58 -3.96 -31.61
CA GLY A 396 -9.03 -4.15 -31.68
C GLY A 396 -9.54 -5.31 -30.82
N THR A 397 -10.75 -5.75 -31.12
CA THR A 397 -11.40 -6.84 -30.35
C THR A 397 -10.86 -8.19 -30.81
N CYS A 398 -10.30 -8.96 -29.86
CA CYS A 398 -9.82 -10.31 -30.11
C CYS A 398 -10.98 -11.24 -30.53
N PRO A 399 -10.90 -11.91 -31.70
CA PRO A 399 -11.94 -12.85 -32.13
C PRO A 399 -11.93 -14.14 -31.33
N ILE A 400 -10.81 -14.47 -30.69
CA ILE A 400 -10.64 -15.70 -29.90
C ILE A 400 -11.11 -15.42 -28.48
N LYS A 401 -12.25 -16.01 -28.10
CA LYS A 401 -12.89 -15.76 -26.80
C LYS A 401 -12.21 -16.49 -25.64
N GLU A 402 -11.63 -17.65 -25.91
CA GLU A 402 -11.02 -18.51 -24.88
C GLU A 402 -9.58 -18.85 -25.23
N GLY A 403 -8.72 -18.92 -24.18
CA GLY A 403 -7.36 -19.39 -24.35
C GLY A 403 -7.27 -20.92 -24.52
N TRP A 404 -6.09 -21.39 -24.83
CA TRP A 404 -5.81 -22.81 -25.02
C TRP A 404 -5.71 -23.60 -23.71
N ASN A 405 -5.46 -22.89 -22.61
CA ASN A 405 -5.40 -23.48 -21.26
C ASN A 405 -6.68 -23.14 -20.48
N LYS A 406 -7.51 -24.14 -20.26
CA LYS A 406 -8.75 -24.03 -19.49
C LYS A 406 -8.70 -24.99 -18.31
N THR A 407 -8.76 -24.48 -17.09
CA THR A 407 -8.70 -25.26 -15.82
C THR A 407 -7.54 -26.27 -15.75
N GLY A 408 -6.40 -25.93 -16.40
CA GLY A 408 -5.21 -26.78 -16.48
C GLY A 408 -5.18 -27.76 -17.67
N ASN A 409 -6.30 -27.98 -18.36
CA ASN A 409 -6.32 -28.73 -19.61
C ASN A 409 -5.84 -27.87 -20.78
N LEU A 410 -5.05 -28.44 -21.66
CA LEU A 410 -4.52 -27.78 -22.83
C LEU A 410 -5.23 -28.29 -24.08
N THR A 411 -5.92 -27.42 -24.81
CA THR A 411 -6.46 -27.73 -26.14
C THR A 411 -5.43 -27.34 -27.19
N CYS A 412 -4.92 -28.32 -27.93
CA CYS A 412 -3.92 -28.08 -28.97
C CYS A 412 -4.54 -27.35 -30.17
N PRO A 413 -4.05 -26.15 -30.55
CA PRO A 413 -4.59 -25.42 -31.69
C PRO A 413 -4.21 -26.03 -33.04
N CYS A 414 -3.21 -26.93 -33.09
CA CYS A 414 -2.75 -27.57 -34.33
C CYS A 414 -3.61 -28.78 -34.72
N CYS A 415 -4.07 -29.57 -33.74
CA CYS A 415 -4.80 -30.82 -34.02
C CYS A 415 -6.12 -30.98 -33.25
N GLY A 416 -6.48 -30.04 -32.39
CA GLY A 416 -7.69 -30.07 -31.58
C GLY A 416 -7.66 -31.04 -30.39
N SER A 417 -6.64 -31.86 -30.23
CA SER A 417 -6.54 -32.82 -29.12
C SER A 417 -6.39 -32.11 -27.76
N VAL A 418 -6.99 -32.72 -26.73
CA VAL A 418 -6.91 -32.20 -25.36
C VAL A 418 -5.85 -32.96 -24.58
N THR A 419 -4.81 -32.27 -24.12
CA THR A 419 -3.88 -32.75 -23.13
C THR A 419 -4.44 -32.41 -21.75
N THR A 420 -4.73 -33.42 -20.96
CA THR A 420 -5.35 -33.23 -19.64
C THR A 420 -4.40 -32.54 -18.65
N SER A 421 -4.98 -31.89 -17.65
CA SER A 421 -4.20 -31.23 -16.60
C SER A 421 -3.25 -32.20 -15.87
N LYS A 422 -3.63 -33.48 -15.77
CA LYS A 422 -2.78 -34.54 -15.22
C LYS A 422 -1.54 -34.73 -16.08
N GLN A 423 -1.72 -34.92 -17.39
CA GLN A 423 -0.60 -35.08 -18.34
C GLN A 423 0.31 -33.84 -18.40
N VAL A 424 -0.27 -32.62 -18.36
CA VAL A 424 0.54 -31.40 -18.32
C VAL A 424 1.36 -31.33 -17.03
N LYS A 425 0.80 -31.75 -15.88
CA LYS A 425 1.52 -31.82 -14.60
C LYS A 425 2.63 -32.88 -14.63
N GLU A 426 2.37 -34.05 -15.24
CA GLU A 426 3.38 -35.11 -15.42
C GLU A 426 4.56 -34.58 -16.23
N GLN A 427 4.33 -33.94 -17.38
CA GLN A 427 5.37 -33.28 -18.17
C GLN A 427 6.15 -32.24 -17.35
N SER A 428 5.47 -31.45 -16.56
CA SER A 428 6.12 -30.44 -15.71
C SER A 428 7.01 -31.04 -14.63
N CYS A 429 6.58 -32.17 -14.04
CA CYS A 429 7.35 -32.85 -12.99
C CYS A 429 8.55 -33.61 -13.57
N GLU A 430 8.45 -34.16 -14.79
CA GLU A 430 9.50 -34.95 -15.44
C GLU A 430 10.61 -34.09 -16.02
N SER A 431 10.27 -32.97 -16.69
CA SER A 431 11.27 -32.24 -17.50
C SER A 431 11.25 -30.71 -17.29
N GLN A 432 10.43 -30.19 -16.38
CA GLN A 432 10.03 -28.79 -16.29
C GLN A 432 9.45 -28.25 -17.62
N LEU A 433 8.34 -27.50 -17.55
CA LEU A 433 7.78 -26.87 -18.74
C LEU A 433 8.74 -25.82 -19.28
N LYS A 434 9.02 -25.86 -20.58
CA LYS A 434 9.80 -24.84 -21.25
C LYS A 434 9.09 -23.50 -21.18
N GLU A 435 9.85 -22.44 -21.34
CA GLU A 435 9.33 -21.07 -21.39
C GLU A 435 9.52 -20.50 -22.80
N LYS A 436 8.45 -19.93 -23.36
CA LYS A 436 8.48 -19.25 -24.66
C LYS A 436 8.27 -17.74 -24.43
N PHE A 437 9.18 -16.95 -24.98
CA PHE A 437 9.01 -15.50 -25.03
C PHE A 437 7.96 -15.16 -26.08
N ILE A 438 6.88 -14.47 -25.67
CA ILE A 438 5.69 -14.24 -26.50
C ILE A 438 5.64 -12.82 -27.05
N ALA A 439 5.86 -11.82 -26.20
CA ALA A 439 5.81 -10.41 -26.58
C ALA A 439 6.54 -9.54 -25.55
N ALA A 440 6.93 -8.35 -25.98
CA ALA A 440 7.45 -7.29 -25.13
C ALA A 440 6.56 -6.04 -25.20
N ILE A 441 6.54 -5.28 -24.09
CA ILE A 441 6.07 -3.91 -24.08
C ILE A 441 7.27 -3.02 -23.86
N VAL A 442 7.44 -2.02 -24.73
CA VAL A 442 8.49 -1.02 -24.61
C VAL A 442 7.90 0.36 -24.43
N GLU A 443 8.66 1.24 -23.78
CA GLU A 443 8.31 2.65 -23.65
C GLU A 443 8.77 3.41 -24.89
N SER A 444 7.81 4.01 -25.60
CA SER A 444 8.06 4.84 -26.77
C SER A 444 7.63 6.27 -26.48
N HIS A 445 8.12 7.23 -27.25
CA HIS A 445 7.71 8.65 -27.17
C HIS A 445 6.17 8.82 -27.21
N ASP A 446 5.49 7.97 -27.99
CA ASP A 446 4.02 7.99 -28.14
C ASP A 446 3.29 7.08 -27.15
N GLY A 447 3.97 6.62 -26.10
CA GLY A 447 3.43 5.73 -25.07
C GLY A 447 3.85 4.27 -25.24
N LYS A 448 3.03 3.33 -24.73
CA LYS A 448 3.35 1.90 -24.74
C LYS A 448 3.20 1.29 -26.13
N LYS A 449 4.30 0.70 -26.65
CA LYS A 449 4.32 -0.08 -27.88
C LYS A 449 4.42 -1.56 -27.56
N TYR A 450 3.65 -2.37 -28.26
CA TYR A 450 3.63 -3.84 -28.15
C TYR A 450 4.36 -4.43 -29.34
N GLN A 451 5.29 -5.35 -29.09
CA GLN A 451 6.10 -5.93 -30.16
C GLN A 451 6.39 -7.41 -29.90
N LEU A 452 6.59 -8.16 -30.99
CA LEU A 452 7.06 -9.53 -30.91
C LEU A 452 8.53 -9.57 -30.51
N PRO A 453 9.02 -10.72 -30.01
CA PRO A 453 10.43 -10.90 -29.74
C PRO A 453 11.27 -10.70 -31.01
N SER A 454 12.08 -9.66 -31.04
CA SER A 454 13.04 -9.39 -32.15
C SER A 454 14.48 -9.72 -31.75
N ILE A 455 14.72 -10.06 -30.49
CA ILE A 455 16.04 -10.24 -29.89
C ILE A 455 16.07 -11.56 -29.15
N ASP A 456 17.09 -12.37 -29.39
CA ASP A 456 17.41 -13.50 -28.53
C ASP A 456 17.89 -12.97 -27.19
N LEU A 457 17.03 -13.12 -26.16
CA LEU A 457 17.37 -12.68 -24.82
C LEU A 457 18.44 -13.61 -24.24
N LEU A 458 19.56 -13.01 -23.84
CA LEU A 458 20.63 -13.74 -23.18
C LEU A 458 20.14 -14.37 -21.88
N LEU A 459 20.45 -15.66 -21.71
CA LEU A 459 20.22 -16.38 -20.45
C LEU A 459 21.53 -16.40 -19.67
N PRO A 460 21.61 -15.74 -18.51
CA PRO A 460 22.80 -15.77 -17.70
C PRO A 460 23.03 -17.15 -17.10
N HIS A 461 24.28 -17.49 -16.89
CA HIS A 461 24.65 -18.63 -16.07
C HIS A 461 24.33 -18.33 -14.60
N ILE A 462 23.69 -19.27 -13.91
CA ILE A 462 23.36 -19.14 -12.48
C ILE A 462 24.29 -20.06 -11.70
N ASP A 463 25.00 -19.45 -10.74
CA ASP A 463 25.69 -20.22 -9.72
C ASP A 463 24.72 -20.59 -8.61
N TYR A 464 24.24 -21.81 -8.61
CA TYR A 464 23.34 -22.35 -7.60
C TYR A 464 23.97 -22.55 -6.22
N HIS A 465 25.30 -22.41 -6.11
CA HIS A 465 26.00 -22.39 -4.82
C HIS A 465 26.04 -21.00 -4.17
N ASN A 466 25.51 -19.98 -4.85
CA ASN A 466 25.43 -18.64 -4.30
C ASN A 466 24.40 -18.60 -3.17
N GLU A 467 24.79 -18.06 -2.02
CA GLU A 467 23.97 -17.95 -0.80
C GLU A 467 22.65 -17.17 -0.99
N PHE A 468 22.56 -16.36 -2.04
CA PHE A 468 21.34 -15.57 -2.35
C PHE A 468 20.34 -16.34 -3.23
N ILE A 469 20.61 -17.57 -3.61
CA ILE A 469 19.63 -18.43 -4.30
C ILE A 469 18.80 -19.17 -3.26
N PRO A 470 17.46 -18.98 -3.23
CA PRO A 470 16.60 -19.67 -2.27
C PRO A 470 16.37 -21.12 -2.69
N LEU A 471 17.30 -22.01 -2.29
CA LEU A 471 17.26 -23.44 -2.57
C LEU A 471 16.33 -24.24 -1.66
N GLU A 472 15.72 -23.59 -0.68
CA GLU A 472 14.85 -24.23 0.29
C GLU A 472 13.66 -24.90 -0.39
N MET A 473 13.32 -26.09 0.11
CA MET A 473 12.13 -26.81 -0.34
C MET A 473 10.85 -26.13 0.15
N MET A 474 9.88 -26.02 -0.73
CA MET A 474 8.53 -25.59 -0.33
C MET A 474 7.91 -26.63 0.61
N THR A 475 7.37 -26.21 1.74
CA THR A 475 6.77 -27.10 2.75
C THR A 475 5.50 -27.78 2.26
N LYS A 476 5.32 -29.05 2.62
CA LYS A 476 4.20 -29.89 2.12
C LYS A 476 2.82 -29.50 2.68
N GLN A 477 2.75 -28.76 3.78
CA GLN A 477 1.52 -28.60 4.55
C GLN A 477 0.76 -27.28 4.33
N THR A 478 1.33 -26.31 3.63
CA THR A 478 0.73 -25.00 3.43
C THR A 478 0.73 -24.60 1.97
N ASP A 479 -0.01 -25.33 1.13
CA ASP A 479 -0.14 -25.05 -0.29
C ASP A 479 -0.99 -23.80 -0.58
N LEU A 480 -0.54 -22.66 -0.10
CA LEU A 480 -0.98 -21.36 -0.62
C LEU A 480 -0.46 -21.13 -2.05
N ILE A 481 0.58 -21.88 -2.44
CA ILE A 481 1.19 -21.81 -3.78
C ILE A 481 0.88 -23.12 -4.50
N SER A 482 -0.05 -23.08 -5.45
CA SER A 482 -0.47 -24.24 -6.24
C SER A 482 0.63 -24.82 -7.17
N SER A 483 1.84 -24.24 -7.11
CA SER A 483 2.95 -24.57 -8.02
C SER A 483 3.55 -25.95 -7.82
N ARG A 484 3.44 -26.54 -6.62
CA ARG A 484 4.02 -27.87 -6.32
C ARG A 484 3.44 -28.99 -7.17
N GLY A 485 2.15 -28.95 -7.44
CA GLY A 485 1.52 -29.91 -8.34
C GLY A 485 1.99 -29.80 -9.80
N TRP A 486 2.85 -28.80 -10.09
CA TRP A 486 3.44 -28.50 -11.40
C TRP A 486 4.96 -28.67 -11.40
N GLY A 487 5.54 -29.46 -10.48
CA GLY A 487 6.96 -29.76 -10.40
C GLY A 487 7.85 -28.67 -9.80
N ILE A 488 7.27 -27.56 -9.31
CA ILE A 488 8.02 -26.50 -8.63
C ILE A 488 8.08 -26.86 -7.14
N ASN A 489 9.22 -27.35 -6.70
CA ASN A 489 9.42 -27.85 -5.33
C ASN A 489 10.33 -26.95 -4.48
N GLN A 490 11.09 -26.07 -5.10
CA GLN A 490 12.02 -25.14 -4.46
C GLN A 490 11.69 -23.70 -4.86
N TRP A 491 11.98 -22.74 -3.99
CA TRP A 491 11.61 -21.35 -4.22
C TRP A 491 12.25 -20.73 -5.45
N TYR A 492 13.53 -21.06 -5.74
CA TYR A 492 14.22 -20.52 -6.92
C TYR A 492 13.55 -20.90 -8.24
N GLN A 493 12.86 -22.06 -8.30
CA GLN A 493 12.18 -22.53 -9.51
C GLN A 493 10.97 -21.66 -9.91
N MET A 494 10.56 -20.73 -9.04
CA MET A 494 9.53 -19.75 -9.38
C MET A 494 10.04 -18.61 -10.28
N PHE A 495 11.35 -18.48 -10.41
CA PHE A 495 11.99 -17.39 -11.15
C PHE A 495 12.72 -17.94 -12.39
N SER A 496 12.78 -17.16 -13.46
CA SER A 496 13.69 -17.44 -14.57
C SER A 496 15.13 -17.15 -14.15
N ASN A 497 16.12 -17.76 -14.85
CA ASN A 497 17.54 -17.52 -14.60
C ASN A 497 17.88 -16.02 -14.65
N ARG A 498 17.27 -15.28 -15.57
CA ARG A 498 17.46 -13.82 -15.68
C ARG A 498 16.95 -13.06 -14.45
N GLN A 499 15.79 -13.47 -13.92
CA GLN A 499 15.26 -12.88 -12.68
C GLN A 499 16.13 -13.23 -11.48
N LEU A 500 16.59 -14.47 -11.37
CA LEU A 500 17.51 -14.89 -10.30
C LEU A 500 18.81 -14.08 -10.33
N TYR A 501 19.40 -13.92 -11.52
CA TYR A 501 20.63 -13.14 -11.67
C TYR A 501 20.43 -11.67 -11.26
N MET A 502 19.33 -11.08 -11.68
CA MET A 502 18.97 -9.70 -11.26
C MET A 502 18.79 -9.60 -9.74
N LEU A 503 18.11 -10.56 -9.11
CA LEU A 503 17.92 -10.58 -7.65
C LEU A 503 19.25 -10.74 -6.91
N GLN A 504 20.14 -11.61 -7.38
CA GLN A 504 21.49 -11.77 -6.83
C GLN A 504 22.29 -10.47 -6.91
N ALA A 505 22.32 -9.84 -8.10
CA ALA A 505 23.03 -8.57 -8.31
C ALA A 505 22.44 -7.46 -7.41
N PHE A 506 21.12 -7.42 -7.26
CA PHE A 506 20.45 -6.45 -6.41
C PHE A 506 20.83 -6.62 -4.93
N ILE A 507 20.82 -7.84 -4.40
CA ILE A 507 21.18 -8.13 -3.00
C ILE A 507 22.67 -7.85 -2.75
N LYS A 508 23.55 -8.28 -3.68
CA LYS A 508 24.99 -7.99 -3.64
C LYS A 508 25.25 -6.47 -3.58
N ASN A 509 24.63 -5.71 -4.50
CA ASN A 509 24.79 -4.26 -4.55
C ASN A 509 24.18 -3.57 -3.32
N PHE A 510 23.08 -4.10 -2.77
CA PHE A 510 22.54 -3.63 -1.51
C PHE A 510 23.54 -3.83 -0.35
N SER A 511 24.21 -4.97 -0.26
CA SER A 511 25.22 -5.22 0.78
C SER A 511 26.41 -4.28 0.64
N ILE A 512 26.88 -4.01 -0.59
CA ILE A 512 27.95 -3.03 -0.85
C ILE A 512 27.51 -1.62 -0.41
N LEU A 513 26.30 -1.22 -0.78
CA LEU A 513 25.75 0.09 -0.42
C LEU A 513 25.55 0.24 1.09
N LYS A 514 25.06 -0.81 1.77
CA LYS A 514 24.91 -0.86 3.23
C LYS A 514 26.25 -0.59 3.91
N ASN A 515 27.32 -1.30 3.53
CA ASN A 515 28.65 -1.11 4.12
C ASN A 515 29.18 0.31 3.86
N LYS A 516 28.88 0.90 2.70
CA LYS A 516 29.23 2.30 2.40
C LYS A 516 28.48 3.26 3.33
N ILE A 517 27.19 3.06 3.58
CA ILE A 517 26.39 3.89 4.49
C ILE A 517 26.93 3.79 5.91
N GLU A 518 27.23 2.59 6.40
CA GLU A 518 27.77 2.34 7.74
C GLU A 518 29.15 2.94 7.93
N SER A 519 29.97 3.02 6.88
CA SER A 519 31.32 3.62 6.93
C SER A 519 31.32 5.15 6.85
N THR A 520 30.28 5.75 6.29
CA THR A 520 30.07 7.20 6.30
C THR A 520 29.34 7.53 7.60
N GLN A 521 29.99 8.09 8.61
CA GLN A 521 29.48 8.53 9.93
C GLN A 521 27.99 8.93 10.05
N TYR A 522 27.11 8.09 9.54
CA TYR A 522 25.67 8.12 9.77
C TYR A 522 25.27 7.20 10.93
N ALA A 523 26.25 6.54 11.51
CA ALA A 523 26.10 5.76 12.73
C ALA A 523 25.98 6.68 13.95
#